data_e7b1856b065689ed22129d88a92bfbe9
#
_entry.id   e7b1856b065689ed22129d88a92bfbe9
#
_cell.length_a   1.000
_cell.length_b   1.000
_cell.length_c   1.000
_cell.angle_alpha   90.00
_cell.angle_beta   90.00
_cell.angle_gamma   90.00
#
_symmetry.space_group_name_H-M   'P 1'
#
loop_
_entity.id
_entity.type
_entity.pdbx_description
1 polymer ?
#
loop_
_entity_poly.entity_id
_entity_poly.type
_entity_poly.pdbx_seq_one_letter_code
_entity_poly.pdbx_strand_id
1 'polypeptide(L)'
;MSLLSKFSRRGFLKYGSLSGLAAFVTSCLSQNAPTTTSSAPTASGAATEVVSRAETITWKIQSGWAGNDIFQTMFLNWKASVEEMSGGRIKVDALPVNTITNTAGAIDAVHAGTLDGAHHVPAYYYGKDHAVSLMGTGPMMGMSGQMWLSWYYYGGGQALYEQLVQGKLKLNVKSFFHMPMQNQPLGWFKEEIKGPDDFKGMKFRTVGLATGIYQFAGASVISVAGAEVASSLDRGVIDAAEFNNTTSDTAYGLPDVRKILMTQSYHQPSEILELTLNKTKYESMPKDLQSIMRWSTVAASADGEWLQLFKNSDDYAKLLARGIKFVVAPQSVRDNQLKAWESVVTAESKDNPEFVAILKSQRAWAERIFPWADTINIRTPDPVSFAARPKV
;
A
#
# COMPACT_ATOMS: atom_id res chain seq x y z
N MET A 1 45.45 26.61 -4.96
CA MET A 1 45.23 28.04 -4.76
C MET A 1 43.78 28.27 -5.17
N SER A 2 42.92 28.12 -4.25
CA SER A 2 42.24 29.09 -3.44
C SER A 2 41.32 30.04 -4.23
N LEU A 3 40.02 29.73 -4.23
CA LEU A 3 38.92 30.70 -4.41
C LEU A 3 37.60 30.06 -4.00
N LEU A 4 37.48 29.66 -2.73
CA LEU A 4 36.22 29.32 -2.08
C LEU A 4 36.28 29.74 -0.63
N SER A 5 36.05 31.01 -0.39
CA SER A 5 35.60 31.48 0.91
C SER A 5 34.83 32.80 0.72
N LYS A 6 33.58 32.78 1.12
CA LYS A 6 32.71 33.92 1.47
C LYS A 6 31.34 33.82 0.78
N PHE A 7 30.49 32.92 1.30
CA PHE A 7 29.05 33.22 1.35
C PHE A 7 28.60 33.19 2.81
N SER A 8 28.61 34.38 3.39
CA SER A 8 28.13 34.66 4.73
C SER A 8 26.58 34.77 4.71
N ARG A 9 25.93 34.14 5.69
CA ARG A 9 24.48 34.15 5.92
C ARG A 9 23.85 35.53 6.20
N ARG A 10 24.57 36.65 6.00
CA ARG A 10 24.12 38.02 6.27
C ARG A 10 23.73 38.83 5.03
N GLY A 11 23.73 38.24 3.83
CA GLY A 11 23.42 38.91 2.55
C GLY A 11 21.98 38.88 2.08
N PHE A 12 21.07 38.14 2.74
CA PHE A 12 19.70 37.93 2.22
C PHE A 12 18.65 38.93 2.77
N LEU A 13 19.03 39.92 3.55
CA LEU A 13 18.09 40.87 4.19
C LEU A 13 18.20 42.31 3.68
N LYS A 14 18.68 42.54 2.47
CA LYS A 14 18.88 43.94 1.99
C LYS A 14 18.26 44.32 0.64
N TYR A 15 17.38 43.53 0.05
CA TYR A 15 16.64 43.97 -1.14
C TYR A 15 15.16 43.55 -1.04
N GLY A 16 14.40 44.35 -0.33
CA GLY A 16 12.97 44.14 -0.20
C GLY A 16 12.26 45.36 0.43
N SER A 17 12.46 46.51 -0.14
CA SER A 17 11.56 47.64 0.08
C SER A 17 11.78 48.68 -1.01
N LEU A 18 10.82 48.83 -1.87
CA LEU A 18 10.35 50.09 -2.47
C LEU A 18 9.32 49.84 -3.58
N SER A 19 8.26 50.62 -3.51
CA SER A 19 7.25 50.90 -4.56
C SER A 19 6.01 49.99 -4.47
N GLY A 20 4.79 50.51 -4.27
CA GLY A 20 4.31 51.86 -4.34
C GLY A 20 2.90 52.00 -3.81
N LEU A 21 2.71 53.11 -3.13
CA LEU A 21 1.41 53.67 -2.82
C LEU A 21 0.64 54.03 -4.12
N ALA A 22 -0.65 53.74 -4.13
CA ALA A 22 -1.60 54.56 -4.89
C ALA A 22 -2.89 54.68 -4.09
N ALA A 23 -3.06 55.85 -3.58
CA ALA A 23 -4.27 56.38 -2.97
C ALA A 23 -5.35 56.61 -4.02
N PHE A 24 -6.60 56.39 -3.66
CA PHE A 24 -7.69 57.20 -4.18
C PHE A 24 -8.57 57.70 -3.06
N VAL A 25 -8.61 59.01 -3.03
CA VAL A 25 -9.29 59.87 -2.11
C VAL A 25 -10.56 60.38 -2.80
N THR A 26 -11.54 60.68 -1.93
CA THR A 26 -12.54 61.79 -2.09
C THR A 26 -13.82 61.44 -2.81
N SER A 27 -14.96 61.68 -2.28
CA SER A 27 -15.59 62.90 -1.82
C SER A 27 -17.04 62.60 -1.45
N CYS A 28 -17.87 63.30 -0.78
CA CYS A 28 -18.04 64.63 -0.33
C CYS A 28 -19.17 64.69 0.69
N LEU A 29 -19.04 65.62 1.63
CA LEU A 29 -20.02 66.35 2.38
C LEU A 29 -21.48 66.37 1.88
N SER A 30 -22.41 66.22 2.84
CA SER A 30 -23.39 67.30 3.15
C SER A 30 -24.11 67.02 4.47
N GLN A 31 -24.24 68.11 5.22
CA GLN A 31 -24.91 68.27 6.49
C GLN A 31 -26.41 68.01 6.40
N ASN A 32 -26.99 67.41 7.46
CA ASN A 32 -28.04 68.08 8.26
C ASN A 32 -28.50 67.11 9.37
N ALA A 33 -28.40 67.52 10.59
CA ALA A 33 -29.08 66.93 11.72
C ALA A 33 -30.54 67.41 11.78
N PRO A 34 -31.48 66.63 12.31
CA PRO A 34 -31.94 66.97 13.66
C PRO A 34 -32.06 65.74 14.58
N THR A 35 -31.88 66.04 15.84
CA THR A 35 -32.14 65.29 17.06
C THR A 35 -33.50 64.60 17.10
N THR A 36 -33.51 63.29 17.42
CA THR A 36 -34.59 62.66 18.19
C THR A 36 -34.09 61.44 18.97
N THR A 37 -34.26 61.52 20.24
CA THR A 37 -34.50 60.54 21.31
C THR A 37 -33.96 59.12 21.17
N SER A 38 -33.00 58.82 22.07
CA SER A 38 -32.57 57.56 22.61
C SER A 38 -33.74 56.53 22.81
N SER A 39 -33.58 55.38 22.18
CA SER A 39 -34.05 54.11 22.71
C SER A 39 -32.90 53.11 22.60
N ALA A 40 -32.47 52.60 23.73
CA ALA A 40 -31.42 51.61 23.82
C ALA A 40 -31.83 50.34 23.05
N PRO A 41 -30.92 49.75 22.24
CA PRO A 41 -31.22 48.43 21.68
C PRO A 41 -31.01 47.40 22.80
N THR A 42 -32.09 46.73 23.11
CA THR A 42 -32.09 45.47 23.86
C THR A 42 -31.01 44.56 23.33
N ALA A 43 -30.12 44.11 24.20
CA ALA A 43 -29.11 43.11 23.87
C ALA A 43 -29.86 41.86 23.35
N SER A 44 -29.82 41.66 22.04
CA SER A 44 -30.18 40.41 21.43
C SER A 44 -29.16 39.37 21.93
N GLY A 45 -29.61 38.48 22.79
CA GLY A 45 -28.80 37.36 23.25
C GLY A 45 -28.20 36.65 22.05
N ALA A 46 -26.90 36.64 21.99
CA ALA A 46 -26.19 35.74 21.08
C ALA A 46 -26.74 34.33 21.33
N ALA A 47 -27.53 33.83 20.36
CA ALA A 47 -27.90 32.44 20.35
C ALA A 47 -26.57 31.68 20.35
N THR A 48 -26.24 31.03 21.44
CA THR A 48 -25.17 30.07 21.52
C THR A 48 -25.53 29.04 20.47
N GLU A 49 -24.85 29.08 19.35
CA GLU A 49 -24.92 28.03 18.33
C GLU A 49 -24.57 26.75 19.09
N VAL A 50 -25.59 25.95 19.44
CA VAL A 50 -25.38 24.59 19.94
C VAL A 50 -24.78 23.85 18.74
N VAL A 51 -23.45 23.86 18.64
CA VAL A 51 -22.73 22.99 17.74
C VAL A 51 -23.14 21.59 18.16
N SER A 52 -24.16 21.06 17.49
CA SER A 52 -24.57 19.66 17.63
C SER A 52 -23.30 18.87 17.44
N ARG A 53 -22.85 18.21 18.50
CA ARG A 53 -21.64 17.38 18.46
C ARG A 53 -21.93 16.31 17.42
N ALA A 54 -21.33 16.45 16.24
CA ALA A 54 -21.56 15.54 15.14
C ALA A 54 -21.31 14.11 15.64
N GLU A 55 -22.23 13.20 15.37
CA GLU A 55 -22.18 11.83 15.84
C GLU A 55 -20.86 11.19 15.44
N THR A 56 -20.17 10.59 16.40
CA THR A 56 -18.90 9.88 16.17
C THR A 56 -19.20 8.44 15.75
N ILE A 57 -18.67 8.04 14.60
CA ILE A 57 -18.82 6.68 14.06
C ILE A 57 -17.52 5.93 14.33
N THR A 58 -17.61 4.89 15.17
CA THR A 58 -16.46 4.04 15.49
C THR A 58 -16.42 2.84 14.56
N TRP A 59 -15.22 2.57 14.01
CA TRP A 59 -14.91 1.44 13.13
C TRP A 59 -13.99 0.46 13.84
N LYS A 60 -14.45 -0.75 14.09
CA LYS A 60 -13.66 -1.85 14.63
C LYS A 60 -12.95 -2.55 13.47
N ILE A 61 -11.65 -2.28 13.28
CA ILE A 61 -10.87 -2.77 12.14
C ILE A 61 -9.72 -3.61 12.64
N GLN A 62 -9.67 -4.88 12.22
CA GLN A 62 -8.54 -5.76 12.52
C GLN A 62 -7.53 -5.71 11.39
N SER A 63 -6.23 -5.52 11.74
CA SER A 63 -5.13 -5.64 10.79
C SER A 63 -4.65 -7.10 10.66
N GLY A 64 -4.04 -7.40 9.52
CA GLY A 64 -3.36 -8.68 9.28
C GLY A 64 -1.88 -8.70 9.70
N TRP A 65 -1.39 -7.66 10.41
CA TRP A 65 0.01 -7.39 10.62
C TRP A 65 0.40 -7.49 12.09
N ALA A 66 1.62 -7.96 12.36
CA ALA A 66 2.20 -7.91 13.70
C ALA A 66 2.49 -6.46 14.12
N GLY A 67 2.49 -6.20 15.42
CA GLY A 67 2.60 -4.84 15.97
C GLY A 67 3.89 -4.09 15.59
N ASN A 68 4.96 -4.80 15.27
CA ASN A 68 6.26 -4.26 14.86
C ASN A 68 6.47 -4.25 13.32
N ASP A 69 5.47 -4.68 12.54
CA ASP A 69 5.53 -4.65 11.09
C ASP A 69 5.34 -3.22 10.54
N ILE A 70 6.04 -2.90 9.46
CA ILE A 70 5.88 -1.62 8.77
C ILE A 70 4.43 -1.43 8.27
N PHE A 71 3.73 -2.50 7.87
CA PHE A 71 2.34 -2.42 7.44
C PHE A 71 1.39 -2.07 8.58
N GLN A 72 1.69 -2.52 9.80
CA GLN A 72 0.96 -2.07 10.98
C GLN A 72 1.18 -0.58 11.23
N THR A 73 2.41 -0.10 11.06
CA THR A 73 2.72 1.33 11.16
C THR A 73 1.95 2.13 10.11
N MET A 74 1.94 1.68 8.86
CA MET A 74 1.19 2.32 7.76
C MET A 74 -0.31 2.36 8.04
N PHE A 75 -0.88 1.26 8.56
CA PHE A 75 -2.28 1.21 8.96
C PHE A 75 -2.60 2.19 10.10
N LEU A 76 -1.74 2.32 11.10
CA LEU A 76 -1.90 3.26 12.20
C LEU A 76 -1.74 4.73 11.75
N ASN A 77 -0.86 5.00 10.79
CA ASN A 77 -0.76 6.32 10.15
C ASN A 77 -2.05 6.68 9.40
N TRP A 78 -2.61 5.73 8.62
CA TRP A 78 -3.91 5.92 7.99
C TRP A 78 -5.02 6.19 9.02
N LYS A 79 -5.05 5.41 10.12
CA LYS A 79 -5.99 5.64 11.23
C LYS A 79 -5.91 7.07 11.74
N ALA A 80 -4.70 7.54 12.04
CA ALA A 80 -4.50 8.91 12.53
C ALA A 80 -4.99 9.95 11.53
N SER A 81 -4.67 9.76 10.24
CA SER A 81 -5.06 10.68 9.17
C SER A 81 -6.59 10.73 8.96
N VAL A 82 -7.27 9.59 8.96
CA VAL A 82 -8.73 9.57 8.77
C VAL A 82 -9.47 10.18 9.98
N GLU A 83 -8.96 9.97 11.18
CA GLU A 83 -9.49 10.60 12.39
C GLU A 83 -9.32 12.11 12.36
N GLU A 84 -8.15 12.59 11.94
CA GLU A 84 -7.84 14.02 11.78
C GLU A 84 -8.70 14.65 10.68
N MET A 85 -8.71 14.09 9.46
CA MET A 85 -9.48 14.60 8.32
C MET A 85 -10.97 14.69 8.62
N SER A 86 -11.50 13.80 9.45
CA SER A 86 -12.91 13.80 9.83
C SER A 86 -13.25 14.75 10.99
N GLY A 87 -12.26 15.45 11.54
CA GLY A 87 -12.42 16.24 12.76
C GLY A 87 -12.85 15.38 13.96
N GLY A 88 -12.43 14.11 13.99
CA GLY A 88 -12.78 13.15 15.04
C GLY A 88 -14.16 12.52 14.93
N ARG A 89 -14.90 12.76 13.83
CA ARG A 89 -16.20 12.12 13.57
C ARG A 89 -16.07 10.65 13.14
N ILE A 90 -14.92 10.26 12.57
CA ILE A 90 -14.55 8.86 12.40
C ILE A 90 -13.56 8.51 13.50
N LYS A 91 -13.75 7.38 14.15
CA LYS A 91 -12.82 6.76 15.09
C LYS A 91 -12.53 5.34 14.63
N VAL A 92 -11.27 4.93 14.74
CA VAL A 92 -10.85 3.58 14.38
C VAL A 92 -10.35 2.87 15.62
N ASP A 93 -11.06 1.82 16.03
CA ASP A 93 -10.58 0.83 16.99
C ASP A 93 -9.72 -0.17 16.23
N ALA A 94 -8.40 0.05 16.29
CA ALA A 94 -7.41 -0.70 15.54
C ALA A 94 -7.00 -1.97 16.31
N LEU A 95 -7.50 -3.11 15.89
CA LEU A 95 -7.23 -4.40 16.51
C LEU A 95 -5.98 -5.05 15.88
N PRO A 96 -5.06 -5.61 16.69
CA PRO A 96 -3.94 -6.40 16.19
C PRO A 96 -4.39 -7.65 15.43
N VAL A 97 -3.48 -8.24 14.67
CA VAL A 97 -3.68 -9.53 14.00
C VAL A 97 -4.14 -10.62 15.00
N ASN A 98 -5.03 -11.50 14.56
CA ASN A 98 -5.55 -12.62 15.35
C ASN A 98 -6.35 -12.24 16.62
N THR A 99 -6.84 -10.99 16.74
CA THR A 99 -7.65 -10.58 17.90
C THR A 99 -9.05 -11.19 17.87
N ILE A 100 -9.73 -11.11 16.73
CA ILE A 100 -11.10 -11.64 16.55
C ILE A 100 -11.05 -12.91 15.71
N THR A 101 -10.25 -12.92 14.64
CA THR A 101 -10.11 -14.05 13.73
C THR A 101 -8.69 -14.08 13.14
N ASN A 102 -8.30 -15.21 12.53
CA ASN A 102 -7.08 -15.27 11.73
C ASN A 102 -7.23 -14.45 10.43
N THR A 103 -6.11 -14.23 9.74
CA THR A 103 -6.10 -13.41 8.51
C THR A 103 -7.00 -13.94 7.40
N ALA A 104 -7.10 -15.26 7.24
CA ALA A 104 -7.96 -15.87 6.22
C ALA A 104 -9.46 -15.67 6.49
N GLY A 105 -9.86 -15.62 7.76
CA GLY A 105 -11.25 -15.40 8.16
C GLY A 105 -11.66 -13.93 8.25
N ALA A 106 -10.74 -12.98 8.09
CA ALA A 106 -11.02 -11.56 8.31
C ALA A 106 -12.13 -11.01 7.40
N ILE A 107 -12.12 -11.39 6.10
CA ILE A 107 -13.14 -10.93 5.16
C ILE A 107 -14.53 -11.47 5.50
N ASP A 108 -14.63 -12.70 6.04
CA ASP A 108 -15.89 -13.28 6.50
C ASP A 108 -16.42 -12.57 7.74
N ALA A 109 -15.51 -12.21 8.67
CA ALA A 109 -15.88 -11.45 9.85
C ALA A 109 -16.40 -10.04 9.48
N VAL A 110 -15.83 -9.42 8.45
CA VAL A 110 -16.33 -8.14 7.91
C VAL A 110 -17.68 -8.32 7.22
N HIS A 111 -17.85 -9.36 6.40
CA HIS A 111 -19.12 -9.70 5.76
C HIS A 111 -20.23 -9.88 6.79
N ALA A 112 -19.97 -10.63 7.84
CA ALA A 112 -20.93 -10.92 8.91
C ALA A 112 -21.18 -9.73 9.87
N GLY A 113 -20.37 -8.66 9.82
CA GLY A 113 -20.46 -7.52 10.72
C GLY A 113 -19.87 -7.77 12.11
N THR A 114 -19.14 -8.86 12.32
CA THR A 114 -18.35 -9.11 13.56
C THR A 114 -17.17 -8.14 13.65
N LEU A 115 -16.58 -7.83 12.52
CA LEU A 115 -15.66 -6.71 12.29
C LEU A 115 -16.35 -5.67 11.40
N ASP A 116 -16.06 -4.41 11.63
CA ASP A 116 -16.49 -3.33 10.73
C ASP A 116 -15.56 -3.21 9.52
N GLY A 117 -14.31 -3.65 9.66
CA GLY A 117 -13.34 -3.67 8.58
C GLY A 117 -12.13 -4.55 8.89
N ALA A 118 -11.34 -4.78 7.84
CA ALA A 118 -10.06 -5.45 7.93
C ALA A 118 -9.03 -4.72 7.04
N HIS A 119 -7.77 -4.71 7.48
CA HIS A 119 -6.63 -4.21 6.70
C HIS A 119 -5.67 -5.35 6.43
N HIS A 120 -5.61 -5.82 5.19
CA HIS A 120 -4.94 -7.06 4.80
C HIS A 120 -4.58 -7.07 3.30
N VAL A 121 -4.34 -8.25 2.72
CA VAL A 121 -4.16 -8.45 1.28
C VAL A 121 -5.12 -9.53 0.76
N PRO A 122 -5.58 -9.43 -0.49
CA PRO A 122 -6.50 -10.40 -1.08
C PRO A 122 -5.95 -11.84 -1.14
N ALA A 123 -4.64 -12.00 -1.18
CA ALA A 123 -3.99 -13.31 -1.18
C ALA A 123 -4.40 -14.20 0.01
N TYR A 124 -4.77 -13.61 1.13
CA TYR A 124 -5.14 -14.37 2.33
C TYR A 124 -6.47 -15.10 2.22
N TYR A 125 -7.34 -14.71 1.29
CA TYR A 125 -8.58 -15.44 1.01
C TYR A 125 -8.61 -16.06 -0.39
N TYR A 126 -7.43 -16.37 -0.93
CA TYR A 126 -7.23 -17.11 -2.17
C TYR A 126 -8.09 -18.37 -2.27
N GLY A 127 -8.29 -19.10 -1.16
CA GLY A 127 -9.13 -20.31 -1.12
C GLY A 127 -10.61 -20.07 -1.41
N LYS A 128 -11.11 -18.82 -1.42
CA LYS A 128 -12.50 -18.51 -1.80
C LYS A 128 -12.67 -18.44 -3.32
N ASP A 129 -11.71 -17.81 -3.97
CA ASP A 129 -11.62 -17.73 -5.43
C ASP A 129 -10.20 -17.29 -5.80
N HIS A 130 -9.57 -18.00 -6.70
CA HIS A 130 -8.20 -17.71 -7.12
C HIS A 130 -8.08 -16.35 -7.81
N ALA A 131 -9.16 -15.82 -8.42
CA ALA A 131 -9.18 -14.53 -9.08
C ALA A 131 -8.89 -13.36 -8.12
N VAL A 132 -9.14 -13.50 -6.80
CA VAL A 132 -8.81 -12.46 -5.82
C VAL A 132 -7.31 -12.16 -5.80
N SER A 133 -6.45 -13.16 -6.04
CA SER A 133 -5.00 -12.99 -6.05
C SER A 133 -4.48 -12.23 -7.27
N LEU A 134 -5.25 -12.07 -8.34
CA LEU A 134 -4.90 -11.16 -9.43
C LEU A 134 -4.83 -9.69 -8.95
N MET A 135 -5.39 -9.43 -7.76
CA MET A 135 -5.38 -8.11 -7.14
C MET A 135 -4.06 -7.81 -6.40
N GLY A 136 -3.02 -8.62 -6.59
CA GLY A 136 -1.70 -8.32 -6.05
C GLY A 136 -0.70 -9.48 -6.14
N THR A 137 -1.12 -10.72 -5.91
CA THR A 137 -0.22 -11.87 -5.76
C THR A 137 -0.03 -12.62 -7.07
N GLY A 138 0.82 -12.13 -7.91
CA GLY A 138 1.17 -12.72 -9.20
C GLY A 138 2.02 -11.74 -10.00
N PRO A 139 2.46 -12.07 -11.20
CA PRO A 139 3.30 -11.19 -12.00
C PRO A 139 2.67 -9.85 -12.41
N MET A 140 1.38 -9.62 -12.16
CA MET A 140 0.66 -8.35 -12.40
C MET A 140 0.95 -7.74 -13.78
N MET A 141 1.22 -8.58 -14.77
CA MET A 141 1.70 -8.16 -16.11
C MET A 141 2.97 -7.29 -16.08
N GLY A 142 3.80 -7.38 -15.02
CA GLY A 142 4.97 -6.55 -14.82
C GLY A 142 4.69 -5.13 -14.32
N MET A 143 3.44 -4.79 -14.03
CA MET A 143 3.07 -3.47 -13.53
C MET A 143 3.65 -3.21 -12.13
N SER A 144 4.15 -2.00 -11.92
CA SER A 144 4.44 -1.50 -10.57
C SER A 144 3.14 -1.28 -9.78
N GLY A 145 3.25 -1.11 -8.47
CA GLY A 145 2.09 -0.81 -7.63
C GLY A 145 1.31 0.43 -8.07
N GLN A 146 2.00 1.49 -8.51
CA GLN A 146 1.35 2.70 -9.03
C GLN A 146 0.63 2.44 -10.36
N MET A 147 1.23 1.68 -11.28
CA MET A 147 0.59 1.31 -12.54
C MET A 147 -0.66 0.47 -12.28
N TRP A 148 -0.59 -0.43 -11.31
CA TRP A 148 -1.71 -1.27 -10.91
C TRP A 148 -2.83 -0.45 -10.24
N LEU A 149 -2.52 0.47 -9.31
CA LEU A 149 -3.50 1.37 -8.71
C LEU A 149 -4.16 2.27 -9.76
N SER A 150 -3.39 2.71 -10.75
CA SER A 150 -3.93 3.46 -11.90
C SER A 150 -4.92 2.62 -12.71
N TRP A 151 -4.64 1.33 -12.95
CA TRP A 151 -5.61 0.40 -13.54
C TRP A 151 -6.85 0.23 -12.65
N TYR A 152 -6.65 0.04 -11.36
CA TYR A 152 -7.75 -0.19 -10.43
C TYR A 152 -8.73 0.98 -10.40
N TYR A 153 -8.23 2.21 -10.25
CA TYR A 153 -9.08 3.39 -10.09
C TYR A 153 -9.57 4.01 -11.42
N TYR A 154 -8.82 3.85 -12.52
CA TYR A 154 -9.12 4.49 -13.79
C TYR A 154 -9.26 3.52 -14.97
N GLY A 155 -8.80 2.29 -14.83
CA GLY A 155 -8.85 1.26 -15.87
C GLY A 155 -9.99 0.24 -15.72
N GLY A 156 -10.91 0.45 -14.75
CA GLY A 156 -12.06 -0.42 -14.53
C GLY A 156 -11.82 -1.55 -13.53
N GLY A 157 -10.62 -1.65 -12.94
CA GLY A 157 -10.27 -2.71 -11.98
C GLY A 157 -11.19 -2.75 -10.75
N GLN A 158 -11.61 -1.58 -10.25
CA GLN A 158 -12.52 -1.50 -9.10
C GLN A 158 -13.86 -2.20 -9.39
N ALA A 159 -14.46 -1.93 -10.56
CA ALA A 159 -15.75 -2.55 -10.92
C ALA A 159 -15.63 -4.08 -11.05
N LEU A 160 -14.54 -4.58 -11.65
CA LEU A 160 -14.26 -6.01 -11.78
C LEU A 160 -14.08 -6.67 -10.41
N TYR A 161 -13.38 -6.02 -9.50
CA TYR A 161 -13.22 -6.54 -8.15
C TYR A 161 -14.53 -6.55 -7.36
N GLU A 162 -15.31 -5.47 -7.43
CA GLU A 162 -16.65 -5.41 -6.82
C GLU A 162 -17.58 -6.49 -7.40
N GLN A 163 -17.51 -6.76 -8.71
CA GLN A 163 -18.25 -7.86 -9.33
C GLN A 163 -17.80 -9.22 -8.79
N LEU A 164 -16.52 -9.44 -8.58
CA LEU A 164 -16.00 -10.68 -7.98
C LEU A 164 -16.47 -10.83 -6.53
N VAL A 165 -16.18 -9.85 -5.66
CA VAL A 165 -16.42 -10.02 -4.22
C VAL A 165 -17.89 -9.86 -3.83
N GLN A 166 -18.62 -8.91 -4.42
CA GLN A 166 -20.04 -8.69 -4.12
C GLN A 166 -20.95 -9.50 -5.06
N GLY A 167 -20.59 -9.61 -6.33
CA GLY A 167 -21.38 -10.30 -7.35
C GLY A 167 -21.29 -11.83 -7.24
N LYS A 168 -20.08 -12.40 -7.35
CA LYS A 168 -19.85 -13.85 -7.32
C LYS A 168 -19.80 -14.40 -5.89
N LEU A 169 -18.94 -13.82 -5.05
CA LEU A 169 -18.72 -14.33 -3.69
C LEU A 169 -19.81 -13.89 -2.70
N LYS A 170 -20.72 -12.99 -3.09
CA LYS A 170 -21.85 -12.49 -2.27
C LYS A 170 -21.42 -11.87 -0.93
N LEU A 171 -20.23 -11.30 -0.88
CA LEU A 171 -19.72 -10.67 0.34
C LEU A 171 -20.28 -9.25 0.48
N ASN A 172 -20.75 -8.91 1.69
CA ASN A 172 -21.20 -7.57 2.04
C ASN A 172 -20.02 -6.67 2.40
N VAL A 173 -19.15 -6.39 1.43
CA VAL A 173 -17.91 -5.63 1.64
C VAL A 173 -17.77 -4.49 0.63
N LYS A 174 -17.11 -3.42 1.08
CA LYS A 174 -16.61 -2.32 0.24
C LYS A 174 -15.11 -2.20 0.46
N SER A 175 -14.35 -2.28 -0.63
CA SER A 175 -12.89 -2.34 -0.56
C SER A 175 -12.25 -1.11 -1.18
N PHE A 176 -11.12 -0.70 -0.59
CA PHE A 176 -10.22 0.32 -1.10
C PHE A 176 -8.82 -0.25 -1.13
N PHE A 177 -8.22 -0.29 -2.33
CA PHE A 177 -6.83 -0.66 -2.48
C PHE A 177 -5.93 0.55 -2.31
N HIS A 178 -4.86 0.37 -1.55
CA HIS A 178 -3.93 1.44 -1.20
C HIS A 178 -2.56 0.88 -0.79
N MET A 179 -1.62 1.76 -0.47
CA MET A 179 -0.32 1.41 0.10
C MET A 179 0.39 0.27 -0.68
N PRO A 180 0.72 0.48 -1.97
CA PRO A 180 1.39 -0.55 -2.75
C PRO A 180 2.74 -0.89 -2.16
N MET A 181 3.05 -2.19 -2.12
CA MET A 181 4.36 -2.69 -1.74
C MET A 181 5.36 -2.54 -2.89
N GLN A 182 6.64 -2.54 -2.55
CA GLN A 182 7.71 -2.64 -3.53
C GLN A 182 7.80 -4.06 -4.11
N ASN A 183 8.63 -4.24 -5.15
CA ASN A 183 8.91 -5.57 -5.69
C ASN A 183 9.40 -6.50 -4.59
N GLN A 184 8.75 -7.65 -4.46
CA GLN A 184 9.09 -8.63 -3.46
C GLN A 184 10.36 -9.40 -3.87
N PRO A 185 11.28 -9.63 -2.92
CA PRO A 185 12.44 -10.51 -3.15
C PRO A 185 12.00 -11.93 -3.55
N LEU A 186 12.89 -12.66 -4.24
CA LEU A 186 12.68 -14.09 -4.50
C LEU A 186 12.49 -14.87 -3.20
N GLY A 187 13.22 -14.48 -2.16
CA GLY A 187 13.06 -15.04 -0.83
C GLY A 187 14.37 -15.22 -0.06
N TRP A 188 14.23 -15.80 1.13
CA TRP A 188 15.28 -16.13 2.08
C TRP A 188 15.69 -17.59 1.96
N PHE A 189 16.98 -17.83 1.75
CA PHE A 189 17.53 -19.14 1.44
C PHE A 189 18.70 -19.51 2.36
N LYS A 190 18.93 -20.82 2.51
CA LYS A 190 20.14 -21.36 3.15
C LYS A 190 21.33 -21.31 2.20
N GLU A 191 21.10 -21.64 0.94
CA GLU A 191 22.06 -21.63 -0.16
C GLU A 191 21.54 -20.78 -1.31
N GLU A 192 22.44 -20.26 -2.15
CA GLU A 192 22.08 -19.48 -3.34
C GLU A 192 21.40 -20.36 -4.38
N ILE A 193 20.25 -19.95 -4.90
CA ILE A 193 19.57 -20.56 -6.03
C ILE A 193 20.33 -20.21 -7.31
N LYS A 194 20.81 -21.20 -8.02
CA LYS A 194 21.58 -21.07 -9.27
C LYS A 194 20.75 -21.28 -10.52
N GLY A 195 19.60 -21.95 -10.38
CA GLY A 195 18.68 -22.22 -11.47
C GLY A 195 17.32 -22.73 -10.98
N PRO A 196 16.35 -22.89 -11.91
CA PRO A 196 15.01 -23.33 -11.54
C PRO A 196 14.97 -24.76 -10.93
N ASP A 197 15.96 -25.60 -11.27
CA ASP A 197 16.02 -26.98 -10.76
C ASP A 197 16.31 -27.04 -9.24
N ASP A 198 16.87 -26.00 -8.67
CA ASP A 198 17.14 -25.93 -7.22
C ASP A 198 15.86 -25.85 -6.38
N PHE A 199 14.73 -25.55 -7.01
CA PHE A 199 13.41 -25.59 -6.34
C PHE A 199 12.83 -26.99 -6.22
N LYS A 200 13.35 -27.99 -6.97
CA LYS A 200 12.79 -29.35 -6.96
C LYS A 200 12.84 -29.98 -5.56
N GLY A 201 11.64 -30.31 -5.04
CA GLY A 201 11.47 -30.89 -3.71
C GLY A 201 11.67 -29.94 -2.54
N MET A 202 12.05 -28.68 -2.78
CA MET A 202 12.19 -27.65 -1.74
C MET A 202 10.83 -27.33 -1.11
N LYS A 203 10.76 -27.39 0.21
CA LYS A 203 9.59 -26.92 0.96
C LYS A 203 9.62 -25.40 1.01
N PHE A 204 8.92 -24.79 0.05
CA PHE A 204 8.95 -23.35 -0.15
C PHE A 204 7.67 -22.69 0.36
N ARG A 205 7.79 -21.66 1.21
CA ARG A 205 6.64 -20.88 1.66
C ARG A 205 6.33 -19.76 0.67
N THR A 206 5.11 -19.74 0.19
CA THR A 206 4.52 -18.63 -0.56
C THR A 206 3.01 -18.61 -0.39
N VAL A 207 2.33 -17.62 -0.99
CA VAL A 207 0.88 -17.44 -0.92
C VAL A 207 0.27 -17.11 -2.28
N GLY A 208 -1.05 -17.26 -2.40
CA GLY A 208 -1.82 -16.86 -3.57
C GLY A 208 -1.37 -17.54 -4.86
N LEU A 209 -1.47 -16.84 -5.99
CA LEU A 209 -1.10 -17.34 -7.32
C LEU A 209 0.40 -17.70 -7.47
N ALA A 210 1.28 -17.13 -6.64
CA ALA A 210 2.69 -17.50 -6.62
C ALA A 210 2.89 -18.99 -6.27
N THR A 211 1.95 -19.60 -5.55
CA THR A 211 1.91 -21.06 -5.30
C THR A 211 2.11 -21.87 -6.58
N GLY A 212 1.32 -21.58 -7.61
CA GLY A 212 1.42 -22.29 -8.88
C GLY A 212 2.75 -22.07 -9.60
N ILE A 213 3.35 -20.88 -9.45
CA ILE A 213 4.64 -20.55 -10.04
C ILE A 213 5.75 -21.42 -9.45
N TYR A 214 5.81 -21.55 -8.12
CA TYR A 214 6.84 -22.35 -7.46
C TYR A 214 6.57 -23.88 -7.59
N GLN A 215 5.30 -24.31 -7.61
CA GLN A 215 4.95 -25.69 -7.92
C GLN A 215 5.39 -26.09 -9.33
N PHE A 216 5.28 -25.20 -10.32
CA PHE A 216 5.78 -25.45 -11.68
C PHE A 216 7.31 -25.66 -11.69
N ALA A 217 8.05 -24.98 -10.83
CA ALA A 217 9.48 -25.20 -10.65
C ALA A 217 9.81 -26.48 -9.85
N GLY A 218 8.80 -27.22 -9.39
CA GLY A 218 8.96 -28.47 -8.65
C GLY A 218 9.06 -28.31 -7.14
N ALA A 219 8.77 -27.13 -6.57
CA ALA A 219 8.75 -26.92 -5.14
C ALA A 219 7.52 -27.60 -4.48
N SER A 220 7.71 -28.06 -3.24
CA SER A 220 6.63 -28.43 -2.33
C SER A 220 6.16 -27.17 -1.61
N VAL A 221 5.10 -26.54 -2.10
CA VAL A 221 4.63 -25.28 -1.54
C VAL A 221 3.84 -25.47 -0.26
N ILE A 222 4.19 -24.71 0.76
CA ILE A 222 3.58 -24.69 2.08
C ILE A 222 3.16 -23.26 2.40
N SER A 223 1.88 -23.05 2.74
CA SER A 223 1.38 -21.74 3.17
C SER A 223 1.33 -21.69 4.70
N VAL A 224 2.07 -20.75 5.29
CA VAL A 224 2.00 -20.42 6.70
C VAL A 224 1.84 -18.91 6.87
N ALA A 225 1.23 -18.49 7.98
CA ALA A 225 1.07 -17.08 8.31
C ALA A 225 2.44 -16.40 8.51
N GLY A 226 2.51 -15.08 8.23
CA GLY A 226 3.78 -14.32 8.31
C GLY A 226 4.50 -14.51 9.65
N ALA A 227 3.78 -14.45 10.77
CA ALA A 227 4.34 -14.63 12.11
C ALA A 227 4.97 -16.02 12.36
N GLU A 228 4.65 -17.01 11.53
CA GLU A 228 5.14 -18.39 11.69
C GLU A 228 6.33 -18.70 10.76
N VAL A 229 6.66 -17.82 9.83
CA VAL A 229 7.67 -18.07 8.79
C VAL A 229 9.05 -18.33 9.41
N ALA A 230 9.55 -17.43 10.26
CA ALA A 230 10.87 -17.56 10.85
C ALA A 230 11.00 -18.85 11.69
N SER A 231 9.99 -19.14 12.54
CA SER A 231 9.99 -20.36 13.35
C SER A 231 9.86 -21.63 12.51
N SER A 232 9.16 -21.57 11.38
CA SER A 232 9.03 -22.69 10.43
C SER A 232 10.33 -22.95 9.68
N LEU A 233 11.07 -21.89 9.30
CA LEU A 233 12.43 -21.97 8.74
C LEU A 233 13.43 -22.55 9.75
N ASP A 234 13.37 -22.13 11.01
CA ASP A 234 14.27 -22.58 12.06
C ASP A 234 14.09 -24.08 12.35
N ARG A 235 12.84 -24.54 12.46
CA ARG A 235 12.50 -25.94 12.74
C ARG A 235 12.58 -26.87 11.51
N GLY A 236 12.87 -26.33 10.30
CA GLY A 236 12.92 -27.12 9.06
C GLY A 236 11.54 -27.61 8.56
N VAL A 237 10.46 -27.00 9.00
CA VAL A 237 9.10 -27.23 8.44
C VAL A 237 9.08 -26.73 7.00
N ILE A 238 9.75 -25.61 6.73
CA ILE A 238 10.03 -25.08 5.40
C ILE A 238 11.54 -24.86 5.23
N ASP A 239 12.03 -24.99 4.01
CA ASP A 239 13.44 -24.84 3.68
C ASP A 239 13.79 -23.40 3.33
N ALA A 240 12.89 -22.72 2.61
CA ALA A 240 13.00 -21.33 2.20
C ALA A 240 11.63 -20.64 2.16
N ALA A 241 11.62 -19.33 2.15
CA ALA A 241 10.41 -18.53 2.13
C ALA A 241 10.63 -17.19 1.43
N GLU A 242 9.65 -16.75 0.65
CA GLU A 242 9.44 -15.34 0.41
C GLU A 242 8.59 -14.74 1.54
N PHE A 243 8.68 -13.44 1.75
CA PHE A 243 7.71 -12.76 2.60
C PHE A 243 7.40 -11.36 2.09
N ASN A 244 8.35 -10.38 2.22
CA ASN A 244 7.99 -9.04 1.79
C ASN A 244 9.20 -8.15 1.46
N ASN A 245 9.75 -7.44 2.45
CA ASN A 245 10.80 -6.43 2.29
C ASN A 245 11.76 -6.43 3.49
N THR A 246 12.83 -5.66 3.38
CA THR A 246 13.89 -5.66 4.41
C THR A 246 13.40 -5.28 5.81
N THR A 247 12.46 -4.34 5.92
CA THR A 247 11.91 -3.88 7.21
C THR A 247 10.98 -4.92 7.81
N SER A 248 9.99 -5.38 7.02
CA SER A 248 9.02 -6.39 7.46
C SER A 248 9.71 -7.71 7.79
N ASP A 249 10.59 -8.20 6.91
CA ASP A 249 11.32 -9.46 7.09
C ASP A 249 12.20 -9.43 8.34
N THR A 250 12.81 -8.26 8.66
CA THR A 250 13.55 -8.04 9.88
C THR A 250 12.65 -8.09 11.12
N ALA A 251 11.48 -7.48 11.04
CA ALA A 251 10.52 -7.48 12.14
C ALA A 251 10.03 -8.90 12.49
N TYR A 252 9.94 -9.76 11.49
CA TYR A 252 9.57 -11.19 11.68
C TYR A 252 10.77 -12.12 11.98
N GLY A 253 12.00 -11.60 11.98
CA GLY A 253 13.20 -12.37 12.36
C GLY A 253 13.77 -13.27 11.26
N LEU A 254 13.39 -13.07 9.98
CA LEU A 254 13.90 -13.88 8.87
C LEU A 254 15.43 -13.78 8.71
N PRO A 255 16.08 -12.61 8.88
CA PRO A 255 17.53 -12.47 8.81
C PRO A 255 18.30 -13.21 9.92
N ASP A 256 17.61 -13.62 10.99
CA ASP A 256 18.22 -14.38 12.08
C ASP A 256 18.40 -15.86 11.70
N VAL A 257 17.46 -16.40 10.93
CA VAL A 257 17.40 -17.82 10.54
C VAL A 257 17.93 -18.11 9.13
N ARG A 258 18.01 -17.10 8.26
CA ARG A 258 18.60 -17.23 6.90
C ARG A 258 19.52 -16.04 6.64
N LYS A 259 20.60 -16.28 5.88
CA LYS A 259 21.64 -15.28 5.64
C LYS A 259 21.74 -14.83 4.17
N ILE A 260 20.93 -15.40 3.31
CA ILE A 260 20.90 -15.07 1.87
C ILE A 260 19.49 -14.62 1.53
N LEU A 261 19.36 -13.35 1.12
CA LEU A 261 18.17 -12.78 0.51
C LEU A 261 18.40 -12.66 -0.98
N MET A 262 17.67 -13.44 -1.75
CA MET A 262 17.71 -13.32 -3.21
C MET A 262 16.64 -12.34 -3.69
N THR A 263 17.01 -11.46 -4.60
CA THR A 263 16.22 -10.32 -5.08
C THR A 263 15.87 -10.44 -6.55
N GLN A 264 15.09 -9.49 -7.07
CA GLN A 264 14.69 -9.39 -8.48
C GLN A 264 13.90 -10.61 -8.99
N SER A 265 12.75 -10.82 -8.43
CA SER A 265 11.82 -11.88 -8.84
C SER A 265 10.62 -11.31 -9.61
N TYR A 266 10.09 -12.09 -10.56
CA TYR A 266 8.86 -11.73 -11.29
C TYR A 266 7.59 -12.30 -10.65
N HIS A 267 7.71 -13.13 -9.61
CA HIS A 267 6.53 -13.76 -9.01
C HIS A 267 5.55 -12.75 -8.43
N GLN A 268 6.06 -11.63 -7.89
CA GLN A 268 5.23 -10.61 -7.23
C GLN A 268 5.92 -9.23 -7.31
N PRO A 269 5.73 -8.49 -8.43
CA PRO A 269 6.36 -7.18 -8.62
C PRO A 269 5.80 -6.10 -7.70
N SER A 270 4.63 -6.31 -7.13
CA SER A 270 4.01 -5.54 -6.06
C SER A 270 2.93 -6.37 -5.39
N GLU A 271 2.55 -6.02 -4.18
CA GLU A 271 1.26 -6.39 -3.57
C GLU A 271 0.55 -5.10 -3.16
N ILE A 272 -0.77 -5.07 -3.22
CA ILE A 272 -1.51 -3.88 -2.87
C ILE A 272 -2.31 -4.18 -1.60
N LEU A 273 -2.13 -3.39 -0.57
CA LEU A 273 -2.88 -3.56 0.66
C LEU A 273 -4.34 -3.17 0.43
N GLU A 274 -5.22 -3.83 1.14
CA GLU A 274 -6.66 -3.65 1.03
C GLU A 274 -7.25 -3.23 2.38
N LEU A 275 -7.99 -2.13 2.36
CA LEU A 275 -8.93 -1.78 3.42
C LEU A 275 -10.31 -2.28 3.01
N THR A 276 -10.75 -3.38 3.61
CA THR A 276 -12.07 -3.96 3.40
C THR A 276 -12.99 -3.50 4.52
N LEU A 277 -14.13 -2.90 4.18
CA LEU A 277 -15.13 -2.37 5.11
C LEU A 277 -16.45 -3.12 4.96
N ASN A 278 -17.23 -3.25 6.03
CA ASN A 278 -18.61 -3.69 5.93
C ASN A 278 -19.40 -2.68 5.08
N LYS A 279 -19.93 -3.15 3.95
CA LYS A 279 -20.58 -2.30 2.95
C LYS A 279 -21.79 -1.58 3.52
N THR A 280 -22.65 -2.28 4.24
CA THR A 280 -23.87 -1.70 4.82
C THR A 280 -23.53 -0.57 5.77
N LYS A 281 -22.55 -0.77 6.65
CA LYS A 281 -22.08 0.26 7.59
C LYS A 281 -21.43 1.44 6.84
N TYR A 282 -20.61 1.17 5.81
CA TYR A 282 -20.00 2.24 4.99
C TYR A 282 -21.07 3.09 4.28
N GLU A 283 -22.06 2.46 3.66
CA GLU A 283 -23.11 3.14 2.91
C GLU A 283 -24.07 3.93 3.80
N SER A 284 -24.21 3.56 5.08
CA SER A 284 -25.01 4.31 6.06
C SER A 284 -24.34 5.60 6.55
N MET A 285 -23.04 5.78 6.31
CA MET A 285 -22.33 7.01 6.71
C MET A 285 -22.80 8.23 5.91
N PRO A 286 -22.71 9.45 6.48
CA PRO A 286 -22.80 10.69 5.73
C PRO A 286 -21.83 10.71 4.53
N LYS A 287 -22.25 11.32 3.42
CA LYS A 287 -21.48 11.31 2.16
C LYS A 287 -20.09 11.97 2.27
N ASP A 288 -19.97 12.99 3.09
CA ASP A 288 -18.70 13.64 3.38
C ASP A 288 -17.73 12.68 4.11
N LEU A 289 -18.21 11.89 5.06
CA LEU A 289 -17.41 10.89 5.76
C LEU A 289 -17.06 9.70 4.86
N GLN A 290 -17.95 9.29 3.96
CA GLN A 290 -17.61 8.31 2.91
C GLN A 290 -16.47 8.81 2.02
N SER A 291 -16.51 10.10 1.65
CA SER A 291 -15.46 10.74 0.85
C SER A 291 -14.13 10.81 1.61
N ILE A 292 -14.15 11.19 2.89
CA ILE A 292 -12.95 11.21 3.74
C ILE A 292 -12.36 9.81 3.85
N MET A 293 -13.16 8.79 4.11
CA MET A 293 -12.71 7.39 4.17
C MET A 293 -12.00 6.98 2.87
N ARG A 294 -12.60 7.28 1.73
CA ARG A 294 -12.01 7.00 0.41
C ARG A 294 -10.70 7.76 0.17
N TRP A 295 -10.71 9.09 0.36
CA TRP A 295 -9.55 9.90 -0.01
C TRP A 295 -8.39 9.77 0.98
N SER A 296 -8.67 9.41 2.23
CA SER A 296 -7.62 9.07 3.19
C SER A 296 -6.83 7.82 2.76
N THR A 297 -7.47 6.82 2.12
CA THR A 297 -6.74 5.66 1.58
C THR A 297 -5.84 6.04 0.41
N VAL A 298 -6.27 6.96 -0.45
CA VAL A 298 -5.44 7.47 -1.55
C VAL A 298 -4.22 8.24 -1.01
N ALA A 299 -4.42 9.14 -0.03
CA ALA A 299 -3.33 9.85 0.62
C ALA A 299 -2.35 8.89 1.31
N ALA A 300 -2.87 7.89 2.01
CA ALA A 300 -2.06 6.87 2.67
C ALA A 300 -1.23 6.01 1.70
N SER A 301 -1.62 5.90 0.42
CA SER A 301 -0.80 5.24 -0.58
C SER A 301 0.53 5.95 -0.81
N ALA A 302 0.52 7.27 -0.92
CA ALA A 302 1.73 8.07 -1.10
C ALA A 302 2.60 8.04 0.18
N ASP A 303 2.00 8.28 1.35
CA ASP A 303 2.71 8.21 2.63
C ASP A 303 3.35 6.84 2.87
N GLY A 304 2.61 5.76 2.60
CA GLY A 304 3.10 4.39 2.76
C GLY A 304 4.25 4.05 1.81
N GLU A 305 4.21 4.49 0.55
CA GLU A 305 5.33 4.29 -0.39
C GLU A 305 6.60 5.02 0.07
N TRP A 306 6.47 6.27 0.51
CA TRP A 306 7.60 7.05 1.01
C TRP A 306 8.19 6.45 2.28
N LEU A 307 7.33 6.03 3.22
CA LEU A 307 7.77 5.36 4.44
C LEU A 307 8.50 4.05 4.14
N GLN A 308 7.99 3.24 3.20
CA GLN A 308 8.65 2.01 2.77
C GLN A 308 10.03 2.28 2.16
N LEU A 309 10.15 3.26 1.25
CA LEU A 309 11.43 3.63 0.67
C LEU A 309 12.44 4.04 1.74
N PHE A 310 12.03 4.88 2.68
CA PHE A 310 12.87 5.34 3.78
C PHE A 310 13.32 4.18 4.69
N LYS A 311 12.37 3.39 5.17
CA LYS A 311 12.65 2.30 6.13
C LYS A 311 13.40 1.15 5.49
N ASN A 312 12.98 0.72 4.30
CA ASN A 312 13.62 -0.40 3.62
C ASN A 312 15.08 -0.09 3.23
N SER A 313 15.39 1.15 2.84
CA SER A 313 16.77 1.55 2.53
C SER A 313 17.67 1.59 3.78
N ASP A 314 17.14 2.04 4.91
CA ASP A 314 17.86 2.06 6.19
C ASP A 314 18.12 0.63 6.70
N ASP A 315 17.10 -0.23 6.68
CA ASP A 315 17.23 -1.62 7.12
C ASP A 315 18.07 -2.46 6.16
N TYR A 316 18.04 -2.17 4.85
CA TYR A 316 18.98 -2.75 3.89
C TYR A 316 20.45 -2.52 4.30
N ALA A 317 20.80 -1.28 4.64
CA ALA A 317 22.15 -0.94 5.10
C ALA A 317 22.53 -1.68 6.40
N LYS A 318 21.59 -1.79 7.35
CA LYS A 318 21.80 -2.54 8.61
C LYS A 318 21.97 -4.03 8.36
N LEU A 319 21.20 -4.62 7.45
CA LEU A 319 21.30 -6.03 7.09
C LEU A 319 22.63 -6.36 6.42
N LEU A 320 23.12 -5.48 5.53
CA LEU A 320 24.49 -5.61 4.98
C LEU A 320 25.55 -5.60 6.08
N ALA A 321 25.46 -4.67 7.04
CA ALA A 321 26.38 -4.60 8.18
C ALA A 321 26.31 -5.85 9.09
N ARG A 322 25.17 -6.56 9.13
CA ARG A 322 24.97 -7.83 9.82
C ARG A 322 25.45 -9.05 9.01
N GLY A 323 26.04 -8.84 7.83
CA GLY A 323 26.56 -9.91 6.97
C GLY A 323 25.49 -10.65 6.15
N ILE A 324 24.29 -10.09 5.98
CA ILE A 324 23.28 -10.65 5.08
C ILE A 324 23.77 -10.45 3.63
N LYS A 325 23.72 -11.51 2.84
CA LYS A 325 24.05 -11.49 1.43
C LYS A 325 22.81 -11.18 0.61
N PHE A 326 22.86 -10.11 -0.18
CA PHE A 326 21.86 -9.78 -1.18
C PHE A 326 22.32 -10.28 -2.54
N VAL A 327 21.60 -11.22 -3.13
CA VAL A 327 21.98 -11.88 -4.37
C VAL A 327 20.86 -11.71 -5.40
N VAL A 328 21.22 -11.25 -6.59
CA VAL A 328 20.25 -11.13 -7.69
C VAL A 328 19.90 -12.54 -8.20
N ALA A 329 18.62 -12.84 -8.30
CA ALA A 329 18.16 -14.11 -8.85
C ALA A 329 18.65 -14.31 -10.30
N PRO A 330 19.13 -15.52 -10.66
CA PRO A 330 19.54 -15.80 -12.04
C PRO A 330 18.42 -15.51 -13.04
N GLN A 331 18.80 -15.09 -14.25
CA GLN A 331 17.82 -14.84 -15.32
C GLN A 331 17.02 -16.09 -15.64
N SER A 332 17.65 -17.29 -15.59
CA SER A 332 16.97 -18.56 -15.82
C SER A 332 15.82 -18.84 -14.84
N VAL A 333 15.96 -18.41 -13.59
CA VAL A 333 14.88 -18.50 -12.59
C VAL A 333 13.73 -17.56 -12.96
N ARG A 334 14.05 -16.32 -13.34
CA ARG A 334 13.04 -15.35 -13.76
C ARG A 334 12.30 -15.78 -15.04
N ASP A 335 13.03 -16.30 -16.01
CA ASP A 335 12.43 -16.84 -17.25
C ASP A 335 11.52 -18.05 -16.96
N ASN A 336 11.92 -18.91 -16.01
CA ASN A 336 11.07 -20.02 -15.54
C ASN A 336 9.79 -19.52 -14.86
N GLN A 337 9.85 -18.43 -14.09
CA GLN A 337 8.66 -17.83 -13.47
C GLN A 337 7.67 -17.33 -14.53
N LEU A 338 8.13 -16.75 -15.63
CA LEU A 338 7.24 -16.31 -16.72
C LEU A 338 6.58 -17.50 -17.42
N LYS A 339 7.32 -18.58 -17.68
CA LYS A 339 6.73 -19.83 -18.22
C LYS A 339 5.74 -20.45 -17.25
N ALA A 340 6.07 -20.47 -15.96
CA ALA A 340 5.19 -20.94 -14.91
C ALA A 340 3.88 -20.12 -14.87
N TRP A 341 3.97 -18.81 -15.03
CA TRP A 341 2.82 -17.93 -15.07
C TRP A 341 1.87 -18.26 -16.23
N GLU A 342 2.39 -18.55 -17.42
CA GLU A 342 1.56 -18.99 -18.56
C GLU A 342 0.81 -20.30 -18.24
N SER A 343 1.45 -21.23 -17.53
CA SER A 343 0.82 -22.47 -17.07
C SER A 343 -0.28 -22.20 -16.04
N VAL A 344 -0.01 -21.33 -15.07
CA VAL A 344 -1.02 -20.89 -14.06
C VAL A 344 -2.21 -20.25 -14.75
N VAL A 345 -1.99 -19.30 -15.65
CA VAL A 345 -3.06 -18.64 -16.41
C VAL A 345 -3.89 -19.66 -17.18
N THR A 346 -3.24 -20.62 -17.84
CA THR A 346 -3.95 -21.67 -18.61
C THR A 346 -4.82 -22.52 -17.70
N ALA A 347 -4.34 -22.89 -16.51
CA ALA A 347 -5.10 -23.69 -15.56
C ALA A 347 -6.29 -22.93 -14.98
N GLU A 348 -6.05 -21.71 -14.49
CA GLU A 348 -7.06 -20.88 -13.83
C GLU A 348 -8.15 -20.36 -14.78
N SER A 349 -7.82 -20.20 -16.07
CA SER A 349 -8.77 -19.71 -17.06
C SER A 349 -9.82 -20.74 -17.50
N LYS A 350 -9.67 -22.02 -17.14
CA LYS A 350 -10.58 -23.08 -17.61
C LYS A 350 -12.00 -22.91 -17.06
N ASP A 351 -12.12 -22.65 -15.78
CA ASP A 351 -13.40 -22.69 -15.07
C ASP A 351 -13.68 -21.43 -14.24
N ASN A 352 -12.89 -20.34 -14.45
CA ASN A 352 -13.04 -19.09 -13.70
C ASN A 352 -13.17 -17.87 -14.64
N PRO A 353 -14.40 -17.54 -15.08
CA PRO A 353 -14.65 -16.41 -15.97
C PRO A 353 -14.26 -15.06 -15.37
N GLU A 354 -14.33 -14.87 -14.05
CA GLU A 354 -13.90 -13.66 -13.37
C GLU A 354 -12.39 -13.52 -13.43
N PHE A 355 -11.64 -14.61 -13.27
CA PHE A 355 -10.19 -14.64 -13.47
C PHE A 355 -9.83 -14.17 -14.89
N VAL A 356 -10.51 -14.72 -15.88
CA VAL A 356 -10.30 -14.35 -17.30
C VAL A 356 -10.62 -12.88 -17.54
N ALA A 357 -11.73 -12.38 -17.00
CA ALA A 357 -12.14 -10.97 -17.20
C ALA A 357 -11.14 -9.99 -16.57
N ILE A 358 -10.71 -10.23 -15.33
CA ILE A 358 -9.72 -9.41 -14.64
C ILE A 358 -8.39 -9.45 -15.38
N LEU A 359 -7.88 -10.63 -15.70
CA LEU A 359 -6.61 -10.81 -16.40
C LEU A 359 -6.59 -10.10 -17.76
N LYS A 360 -7.67 -10.24 -18.55
CA LYS A 360 -7.82 -9.56 -19.83
C LYS A 360 -7.76 -8.04 -19.68
N SER A 361 -8.43 -7.50 -18.67
CA SER A 361 -8.43 -6.07 -18.38
C SER A 361 -7.03 -5.58 -17.96
N GLN A 362 -6.32 -6.34 -17.10
CA GLN A 362 -4.95 -6.01 -16.69
C GLN A 362 -3.98 -6.04 -17.88
N ARG A 363 -4.10 -7.03 -18.78
CA ARG A 363 -3.27 -7.12 -19.99
C ARG A 363 -3.48 -5.90 -20.89
N ALA A 364 -4.73 -5.57 -21.19
CA ALA A 364 -5.04 -4.41 -22.03
C ALA A 364 -4.52 -3.09 -21.41
N TRP A 365 -4.56 -2.98 -20.09
CA TRP A 365 -3.99 -1.83 -19.40
C TRP A 365 -2.46 -1.81 -19.46
N ALA A 366 -1.80 -2.94 -19.25
CA ALA A 366 -0.35 -3.07 -19.36
C ALA A 366 0.14 -2.72 -20.77
N GLU A 367 -0.51 -3.24 -21.81
CA GLU A 367 -0.24 -2.91 -23.23
C GLU A 367 -0.35 -1.39 -23.50
N ARG A 368 -1.24 -0.71 -22.81
CA ARG A 368 -1.43 0.73 -22.94
C ARG A 368 -0.40 1.55 -22.17
N ILE A 369 -0.07 1.15 -20.92
CA ILE A 369 0.71 2.00 -20.01
C ILE A 369 2.22 1.85 -20.20
N PHE A 370 2.72 0.66 -20.56
CA PHE A 370 4.16 0.43 -20.71
C PHE A 370 4.82 1.26 -21.80
N PRO A 371 4.26 1.40 -23.02
CA PRO A 371 4.88 2.24 -24.03
C PRO A 371 5.03 3.70 -23.57
N TRP A 372 4.04 4.22 -22.85
CA TRP A 372 4.11 5.55 -22.29
C TRP A 372 5.17 5.66 -21.20
N ALA A 373 5.16 4.75 -20.22
CA ALA A 373 6.13 4.72 -19.13
C ALA A 373 7.57 4.61 -19.65
N ASP A 374 7.80 3.77 -20.68
CA ASP A 374 9.10 3.63 -21.31
C ASP A 374 9.54 4.92 -22.04
N THR A 375 8.60 5.63 -22.62
CA THR A 375 8.86 6.88 -23.37
C THR A 375 9.28 8.03 -22.45
N ILE A 376 8.66 8.13 -21.25
CA ILE A 376 8.89 9.28 -20.36
C ILE A 376 9.99 9.04 -19.31
N ASN A 377 10.33 7.78 -19.03
CA ASN A 377 11.33 7.47 -18.01
C ASN A 377 12.74 7.66 -18.54
N ILE A 378 13.56 8.40 -17.79
CA ILE A 378 14.98 8.50 -18.04
C ILE A 378 15.64 7.17 -17.66
N ARG A 379 16.27 6.52 -18.63
CA ARG A 379 17.09 5.33 -18.38
C ARG A 379 18.49 5.78 -17.97
N THR A 380 18.79 5.70 -16.67
CA THR A 380 20.16 5.90 -16.18
C THR A 380 20.90 4.57 -16.29
N PRO A 381 22.10 4.54 -16.94
CA PRO A 381 22.87 3.30 -17.07
C PRO A 381 23.24 2.65 -15.74
N ASP A 382 23.53 3.48 -14.75
CA ASP A 382 23.83 3.06 -13.37
C ASP A 382 23.32 4.12 -12.38
N PRO A 383 22.10 3.95 -11.84
CA PRO A 383 21.53 4.89 -10.89
C PRO A 383 22.37 5.11 -9.63
N VAL A 384 23.05 4.06 -9.14
CA VAL A 384 23.88 4.14 -7.93
C VAL A 384 25.13 4.99 -8.21
N SER A 385 25.82 4.73 -9.32
CA SER A 385 26.95 5.53 -9.78
C SER A 385 26.56 6.97 -10.07
N PHE A 386 25.36 7.20 -10.65
CA PHE A 386 24.84 8.53 -10.90
C PHE A 386 24.57 9.29 -9.59
N ALA A 387 23.94 8.67 -8.62
CA ALA A 387 23.68 9.25 -7.30
C ALA A 387 24.98 9.53 -6.52
N ALA A 388 26.03 8.75 -6.74
CA ALA A 388 27.34 8.96 -6.13
C ALA A 388 28.18 10.07 -6.77
N ARG A 389 27.76 10.67 -7.88
CA ARG A 389 28.42 11.76 -8.60
C ARG A 389 27.59 13.04 -8.53
N PRO A 390 28.22 14.18 -8.21
CA PRO A 390 29.60 14.38 -7.77
C PRO A 390 29.73 14.10 -6.27
N LYS A 391 30.92 13.69 -5.85
CA LYS A 391 31.30 13.75 -4.44
C LYS A 391 31.36 15.25 -4.08
N VAL A 392 30.35 15.72 -3.36
CA VAL A 392 30.31 17.09 -2.83
C VAL A 392 31.22 17.16 -1.62
#